data_f7cf5b13ff0e5a14d19f0e4dee6e723e
#
_entry.id   f7cf5b13ff0e5a14d19f0e4dee6e723e
#
_cell.length_a   1.000
_cell.length_b   1.000
_cell.length_c   1.000
_cell.angle_alpha   90.00
_cell.angle_beta   90.00
_cell.angle_gamma   90.00
#
_symmetry.space_group_name_H-M   'P 1'
#
loop_
_entity.id
_entity.type
_entity.pdbx_description
1 polymer ?
#
loop_
_entity_poly.entity_id
_entity_poly.type
_entity_poly.pdbx_seq_one_letter_code
_entity_poly.pdbx_strand_id
1 'polypeptide(L)'
;MSREQRKLDHIRYAVELGDGPLPNGFTDMHFLHNCLPELAPADIDITTTLGGIKLSVPFLINAITGGTDNVIDINRKLAQTAKS
;
A
#
# COMPACT_ATOMS: atom_id res chain seq x y z
N MET A 1 -16.19 -22.49 -10.45
CA MET A 1 -15.93 -21.42 -9.45
C MET A 1 -16.45 -20.10 -10.00
N SER A 2 -17.28 -19.42 -9.25
CA SER A 2 -17.82 -18.14 -9.67
C SER A 2 -16.78 -17.03 -9.60
N ARG A 3 -17.01 -15.94 -10.33
CA ARG A 3 -16.15 -14.77 -10.30
C ARG A 3 -16.09 -14.15 -8.89
N GLU A 4 -17.23 -14.12 -8.20
CA GLU A 4 -17.32 -13.62 -6.83
C GLU A 4 -16.53 -14.48 -5.86
N GLN A 5 -16.62 -15.79 -6.00
CA GLN A 5 -15.87 -16.70 -5.15
C GLN A 5 -14.37 -16.51 -5.29
N ARG A 6 -13.88 -16.31 -6.51
CA ARG A 6 -12.45 -16.03 -6.73
C ARG A 6 -12.00 -14.75 -6.03
N LYS A 7 -12.84 -13.72 -6.02
CA LYS A 7 -12.52 -12.46 -5.34
C LYS A 7 -12.46 -12.62 -3.83
N LEU A 8 -13.36 -13.40 -3.28
CA LEU A 8 -13.35 -13.71 -1.84
C LEU A 8 -12.13 -14.54 -1.48
N ASP A 9 -11.76 -15.49 -2.34
CA ASP A 9 -10.57 -16.31 -2.13
C ASP A 9 -9.30 -15.47 -2.18
N HIS A 10 -9.23 -14.44 -3.03
CA HIS A 10 -8.10 -13.51 -3.05
C HIS A 10 -7.91 -12.84 -1.70
N ILE A 11 -9.00 -12.37 -1.08
CA ILE A 11 -8.93 -11.72 0.24
C ILE A 11 -8.51 -12.73 1.30
N ARG A 12 -9.11 -13.93 1.29
CA ARG A 12 -8.78 -14.97 2.26
C ARG A 12 -7.30 -15.34 2.20
N TYR A 13 -6.80 -15.62 1.01
CA TYR A 13 -5.40 -16.00 0.85
C TYR A 13 -4.44 -14.86 1.13
N ALA A 14 -4.82 -13.61 0.89
CA ALA A 14 -4.00 -12.46 1.27
C ALA A 14 -3.81 -12.36 2.78
N VAL A 15 -4.80 -12.79 3.57
CA VAL A 15 -4.71 -12.81 5.03
C VAL A 15 -3.96 -14.04 5.53
N GLU A 16 -4.22 -15.21 4.93
CA GLU A 16 -3.69 -16.50 5.40
C GLU A 16 -2.26 -16.76 4.96
N LEU A 17 -1.88 -16.31 3.78
CA LEU A 17 -0.57 -16.58 3.19
C LEU A 17 0.35 -15.38 3.38
N GLY A 18 1.65 -15.65 3.44
CA GLY A 18 2.65 -14.59 3.44
C GLY A 18 2.85 -13.99 2.04
N ASP A 19 3.92 -13.20 1.92
CA ASP A 19 4.22 -12.42 0.71
C ASP A 19 4.59 -13.27 -0.52
N GLY A 20 4.49 -14.57 -0.41
CA GLY A 20 4.77 -15.47 -1.51
C GLY A 20 6.14 -16.15 -1.39
N PRO A 21 6.48 -17.03 -2.36
CA PRO A 21 7.70 -17.84 -2.29
C PRO A 21 8.99 -17.06 -2.58
N LEU A 22 8.87 -15.92 -3.27
CA LEU A 22 10.02 -15.08 -3.59
C LEU A 22 10.02 -13.82 -2.74
N PRO A 23 11.20 -13.29 -2.37
CA PRO A 23 11.27 -12.05 -1.63
C PRO A 23 10.77 -10.87 -2.47
N ASN A 24 10.25 -9.85 -1.80
CA ASN A 24 9.70 -8.66 -2.46
C ASN A 24 10.77 -7.63 -2.87
N GLY A 25 12.03 -7.88 -2.54
CA GLY A 25 13.15 -6.99 -2.90
C GLY A 25 13.45 -5.89 -1.88
N PHE A 26 12.58 -5.66 -0.90
CA PHE A 26 12.86 -4.63 0.11
C PHE A 26 14.09 -4.95 0.96
N THR A 27 14.38 -6.22 1.17
CA THR A 27 15.57 -6.64 1.93
C THR A 27 16.88 -6.36 1.19
N ASP A 28 16.82 -6.11 -0.12
CA ASP A 28 18.00 -5.81 -0.93
C ASP A 28 18.36 -4.33 -0.93
N MET A 29 17.54 -3.49 -0.30
CA MET A 29 17.72 -2.05 -0.25
C MET A 29 17.98 -1.60 1.18
N HIS A 30 19.01 -0.82 1.37
CA HIS A 30 19.39 -0.29 2.68
C HIS A 30 19.67 1.19 2.59
N PHE A 31 19.23 1.94 3.60
CA PHE A 31 19.55 3.36 3.70
C PHE A 31 20.88 3.53 4.43
N LEU A 32 21.67 4.52 3.97
CA LEU A 32 22.83 4.94 4.74
C LEU A 32 22.32 5.67 5.99
N HIS A 33 22.62 5.07 7.14
CA HIS A 33 22.17 5.62 8.41
C HIS A 33 22.98 6.87 8.77
N ASN A 34 22.29 7.94 9.16
CA ASN A 34 22.90 9.13 9.73
C ASN A 34 22.25 9.39 11.09
N CYS A 35 23.00 9.11 12.17
CA CYS A 35 22.47 9.19 13.52
C CYS A 35 22.29 10.63 14.03
N LEU A 36 22.94 11.61 13.39
CA LEU A 36 22.86 13.03 13.77
C LEU A 36 22.64 13.91 12.54
N PRO A 37 21.49 13.78 11.84
CA PRO A 37 21.22 14.63 10.70
C PRO A 37 20.99 16.08 11.14
N GLU A 38 21.50 17.02 10.36
CA GLU A 38 21.29 18.46 10.61
C GLU A 38 19.92 18.90 10.07
N LEU A 39 18.84 18.23 10.53
CA LEU A 39 17.48 18.46 10.07
C LEU A 39 16.54 18.51 11.27
N ALA A 40 15.60 19.45 11.24
CA ALA A 40 14.44 19.43 12.11
C ALA A 40 13.31 18.63 11.45
N PRO A 41 12.36 18.06 12.21
CA PRO A 41 11.20 17.36 11.63
C PRO A 41 10.43 18.21 10.61
N ALA A 42 10.37 19.53 10.80
CA ALA A 42 9.71 20.44 9.88
C ALA A 42 10.43 20.57 8.51
N ASP A 43 11.69 20.20 8.44
CA ASP A 43 12.47 20.25 7.19
C ASP A 43 12.24 19.03 6.31
N ILE A 44 11.53 18.03 6.82
CA ILE A 44 11.27 16.78 6.11
C ILE A 44 10.08 16.95 5.18
N ASP A 45 10.31 16.72 3.90
CA ASP A 45 9.28 16.76 2.85
C ASP A 45 9.20 15.41 2.16
N ILE A 46 8.07 14.71 2.33
CA ILE A 46 7.83 13.41 1.72
C ILE A 46 6.85 13.48 0.54
N THR A 47 6.52 14.69 0.09
CA THR A 47 5.67 14.83 -1.09
C THR A 47 6.38 14.34 -2.34
N THR A 48 5.63 13.83 -3.29
CA THR A 48 6.17 13.33 -4.55
C THR A 48 5.16 13.53 -5.67
N THR A 49 5.57 13.22 -6.89
CA THR A 49 4.70 13.25 -8.06
C THR A 49 4.77 11.91 -8.77
N LEU A 50 3.60 11.35 -9.08
CA LEU A 50 3.48 10.11 -9.81
C LEU A 50 2.50 10.29 -10.97
N GLY A 51 2.98 10.07 -12.21
CA GLY A 51 2.14 10.23 -13.39
C GLY A 51 1.55 11.63 -13.55
N GLY A 52 2.26 12.67 -13.11
CA GLY A 52 1.80 14.05 -13.14
C GLY A 52 0.88 14.43 -11.98
N ILE A 53 0.55 13.49 -11.09
CA ILE A 53 -0.30 13.74 -9.94
C ILE A 53 0.56 13.94 -8.70
N LYS A 54 0.30 15.02 -7.97
CA LYS A 54 1.01 15.34 -6.75
C LYS A 54 0.45 14.52 -5.59
N LEU A 55 1.35 13.84 -4.86
CA LEU A 55 1.01 13.04 -3.69
C LEU A 55 1.62 13.67 -2.44
N SER A 56 0.86 13.71 -1.36
CA SER A 56 1.34 14.22 -0.07
C SER A 56 2.30 13.26 0.61
N VAL A 57 2.19 11.97 0.31
CA VAL A 57 3.10 10.91 0.78
C VAL A 57 3.40 9.96 -0.37
N PRO A 58 4.58 9.29 -0.38
CA PRO A 58 4.97 8.41 -1.49
C PRO A 58 4.33 7.02 -1.39
N PHE A 59 3.02 6.95 -1.19
CA PHE A 59 2.27 5.71 -1.13
C PHE A 59 1.10 5.74 -2.08
N LEU A 60 0.84 4.60 -2.71
CA LEU A 60 -0.29 4.41 -3.60
C LEU A 60 -0.99 3.10 -3.24
N ILE A 61 -2.30 3.16 -3.12
CA ILE A 61 -3.12 1.97 -2.91
C ILE A 61 -3.64 1.51 -4.26
N ASN A 62 -3.18 0.33 -4.71
CA ASN A 62 -3.63 -0.25 -5.98
C ASN A 62 -5.07 -0.76 -5.88
N ALA A 63 -5.81 -0.63 -6.97
CA ALA A 63 -7.13 -1.19 -7.10
C ALA A 63 -7.02 -2.69 -7.42
N ILE A 64 -7.11 -3.54 -6.42
CA ILE A 64 -6.98 -4.99 -6.57
C ILE A 64 -8.32 -5.70 -6.41
N THR A 65 -9.18 -5.22 -5.51
CA THR A 65 -10.42 -5.89 -5.16
C THR A 65 -11.62 -4.98 -5.39
N GLY A 66 -12.75 -5.59 -5.75
CA GLY A 66 -13.97 -4.85 -6.00
C GLY A 66 -15.03 -5.73 -6.67
N GLY A 67 -16.23 -5.18 -6.88
CA GLY A 67 -17.31 -5.84 -7.62
C GLY A 67 -18.09 -6.85 -6.81
N THR A 68 -17.90 -6.95 -5.49
CA THR A 68 -18.73 -7.73 -4.59
C THR A 68 -19.09 -6.89 -3.37
N ASP A 69 -20.24 -7.21 -2.76
CA ASP A 69 -20.72 -6.47 -1.58
C ASP A 69 -19.80 -6.68 -0.37
N ASN A 70 -19.13 -7.83 -0.32
CA ASN A 70 -18.25 -8.18 0.79
C ASN A 70 -16.98 -7.33 0.89
N VAL A 71 -16.62 -6.61 -0.17
CA VAL A 71 -15.41 -5.76 -0.18
C VAL A 71 -15.73 -4.28 -0.03
N ILE A 72 -17.00 -3.90 0.07
CA ILE A 72 -17.39 -2.49 0.21
C ILE A 72 -16.76 -1.86 1.44
N ASP A 73 -16.81 -2.54 2.57
CA ASP A 73 -16.25 -2.03 3.82
C ASP A 73 -14.72 -1.90 3.76
N ILE A 74 -14.06 -2.87 3.14
CA ILE A 74 -12.61 -2.83 2.93
C ILE A 74 -12.24 -1.62 2.07
N ASN A 75 -12.93 -1.42 0.96
CA ASN A 75 -12.66 -0.30 0.06
C ASN A 75 -12.97 1.05 0.71
N ARG A 76 -13.99 1.11 1.57
CA ARG A 76 -14.29 2.31 2.34
C ARG A 76 -13.14 2.68 3.28
N LYS A 77 -12.61 1.70 4.00
CA LYS A 77 -11.47 1.92 4.91
C LYS A 77 -10.22 2.35 4.16
N LEU A 78 -9.95 1.75 3.01
CA LEU A 78 -8.82 2.14 2.15
C LEU A 78 -8.98 3.57 1.64
N ALA A 79 -10.17 3.95 1.22
CA ALA A 79 -10.45 5.30 0.74
C ALA A 79 -10.31 6.34 1.87
N GLN A 80 -10.75 6.02 3.07
CA GLN A 80 -10.55 6.88 4.24
C GLN A 80 -9.08 7.07 4.56
N THR A 81 -8.30 6.00 4.48
CA THR A 81 -6.84 6.05 4.69
C THR A 81 -6.17 6.92 3.63
N ALA A 82 -6.56 6.77 2.38
CA ALA A 82 -5.99 7.56 1.29
C ALA A 82 -6.32 9.05 1.40
N LYS A 83 -7.47 9.39 1.98
CA LYS A 83 -7.89 10.78 2.17
C LYS A 83 -7.12 11.47 3.32
N SER A 84 -6.74 10.71 4.32
CA SER A 84 -5.99 11.27 5.47
C SER A 84 -4.54 11.55 5.10
#